data_14489f0cc0a96645018e47f5dd9e376c
#
_entry.id   14489f0cc0a96645018e47f5dd9e376c
#
_cell.length_a   1.000
_cell.length_b   1.000
_cell.length_c   1.000
_cell.angle_alpha   90.00
_cell.angle_beta   90.00
_cell.angle_gamma   90.00
#
_symmetry.space_group_name_H-M   'P 1'
#
loop_
_entity.id
_entity.type
_entity.pdbx_description
1 polymer ?
#
loop_
_entity_poly.entity_id
_entity_poly.type
_entity_poly.pdbx_seq_one_letter_code
_entity_poly.pdbx_strand_id
1 'polypeptide(L)'
;MSKRLIINRNYCERLTLSAGETVCLRLIRPSDKATLLRAFAELSSPSRYKRFFSAKHTLNEEELRYFTETDGWDHFALAAVTLNENGQEGDGLGIARCIRFADDPECAEVAVTVIDRMQGKGVGRTLLERLITAAIERGIKRLRFECLAHNQEMQNLVRNVCHVVGSQSDGEVVTVETQLPEQIPESAAAPLSQQPLFNLYKVFRAIAIQTIDLQMSLNRNTMKHALKYPLSSTDLLRQIKRPLPTKPR
;
A
#
# COMPACT_ATOMS: atom_id res chain seq x y z
N MET A 1 -4.37 22.84 -15.37
CA MET A 1 -3.25 22.01 -15.88
C MET A 1 -3.31 20.66 -15.16
N SER A 2 -3.46 19.56 -15.89
CA SER A 2 -3.46 18.21 -15.28
C SER A 2 -2.05 17.89 -14.78
N LYS A 3 -1.89 17.65 -13.48
CA LYS A 3 -0.60 17.29 -12.86
C LYS A 3 -0.13 15.96 -13.47
N ARG A 4 1.05 15.95 -14.09
CA ARG A 4 1.60 14.72 -14.68
C ARG A 4 2.06 13.80 -13.56
N LEU A 5 1.45 12.61 -13.45
CA LEU A 5 1.85 11.59 -12.45
C LEU A 5 3.21 11.00 -12.84
N ILE A 6 4.11 10.87 -11.87
CA ILE A 6 5.37 10.14 -11.99
C ILE A 6 5.07 8.64 -12.04
N ILE A 7 4.28 8.15 -11.06
CA ILE A 7 3.87 6.75 -10.99
C ILE A 7 2.57 6.56 -11.78
N ASN A 8 2.72 6.43 -13.08
CA ASN A 8 1.64 6.22 -14.07
C ASN A 8 1.75 4.84 -14.73
N ARG A 9 0.94 4.57 -15.75
CA ARG A 9 0.90 3.27 -16.46
C ARG A 9 2.22 2.86 -17.13
N ASN A 10 3.09 3.83 -17.42
CA ASN A 10 4.40 3.61 -18.05
C ASN A 10 5.54 3.53 -17.02
N TYR A 11 5.21 3.70 -15.74
CA TYR A 11 6.20 3.60 -14.68
C TYR A 11 6.77 2.18 -14.60
N CYS A 12 8.10 2.07 -14.64
CA CYS A 12 8.86 0.86 -14.35
C CYS A 12 10.18 1.30 -13.72
N GLU A 13 10.34 1.03 -12.45
CA GLU A 13 11.59 1.26 -11.72
C GLU A 13 12.32 -0.07 -11.57
N ARG A 14 13.54 -0.14 -12.11
CA ARG A 14 14.44 -1.28 -11.90
C ARG A 14 15.30 -1.03 -10.68
N LEU A 15 15.34 -2.00 -9.79
CA LEU A 15 16.17 -1.93 -8.58
C LEU A 15 16.67 -3.32 -8.22
N THR A 16 17.81 -3.34 -7.51
CA THR A 16 18.36 -4.56 -6.93
C THR A 16 18.00 -4.60 -5.46
N LEU A 17 17.35 -5.68 -5.03
CA LEU A 17 17.04 -5.93 -3.62
C LEU A 17 18.31 -6.25 -2.84
N SER A 18 18.25 -6.11 -1.52
CA SER A 18 19.36 -6.47 -0.63
C SER A 18 19.83 -7.92 -0.76
N ALA A 19 18.97 -8.79 -1.26
CA ALA A 19 19.27 -10.20 -1.53
C ALA A 19 19.90 -10.44 -2.94
N GLY A 20 20.18 -9.37 -3.71
CA GLY A 20 20.84 -9.43 -5.02
C GLY A 20 19.89 -9.63 -6.21
N GLU A 21 18.59 -9.85 -5.98
CA GLU A 21 17.61 -10.04 -7.07
C GLU A 21 17.27 -8.69 -7.73
N THR A 22 17.28 -8.66 -9.06
CA THR A 22 16.83 -7.49 -9.83
C THR A 22 15.33 -7.59 -10.07
N VAL A 23 14.61 -6.54 -9.72
CA VAL A 23 13.15 -6.46 -9.85
C VAL A 23 12.73 -5.20 -10.59
N CYS A 24 11.56 -5.26 -11.23
CA CYS A 24 10.83 -4.09 -11.72
C CYS A 24 9.65 -3.81 -10.81
N LEU A 25 9.55 -2.57 -10.33
CA LEU A 25 8.34 -2.05 -9.70
C LEU A 25 7.52 -1.30 -10.75
N ARG A 26 6.27 -1.67 -10.88
CA ARG A 26 5.33 -1.04 -11.81
C ARG A 26 3.88 -1.16 -11.35
N LEU A 27 3.00 -0.40 -11.95
CA LEU A 27 1.58 -0.62 -11.72
C LEU A 27 1.14 -1.99 -12.23
N ILE A 28 0.17 -2.58 -11.53
CA ILE A 28 -0.50 -3.83 -11.95
C ILE A 28 -1.21 -3.62 -13.28
N ARG A 29 -1.29 -4.67 -14.10
CA ARG A 29 -1.90 -4.66 -15.43
C ARG A 29 -2.95 -5.77 -15.55
N PRO A 30 -3.97 -5.63 -16.41
CA PRO A 30 -4.92 -6.72 -16.68
C PRO A 30 -4.29 -8.03 -17.15
N SER A 31 -3.10 -7.96 -17.79
CA SER A 31 -2.31 -9.11 -18.22
C SER A 31 -1.65 -9.89 -17.08
N ASP A 32 -1.62 -9.35 -15.86
CA ASP A 32 -0.95 -9.96 -14.72
C ASP A 32 -1.74 -11.07 -14.02
N LYS A 33 -2.95 -11.43 -14.51
CA LYS A 33 -3.80 -12.47 -13.89
C LYS A 33 -3.04 -13.77 -13.62
N ALA A 34 -2.31 -14.28 -14.62
CA ALA A 34 -1.55 -15.50 -14.48
C ALA A 34 -0.38 -15.36 -13.48
N THR A 35 0.32 -14.23 -13.50
CA THR A 35 1.40 -13.93 -12.55
C THR A 35 0.87 -13.79 -11.12
N LEU A 36 -0.31 -13.14 -10.95
CA LEU A 36 -0.97 -13.04 -9.66
C LEU A 36 -1.39 -14.40 -9.11
N LEU A 37 -1.92 -15.29 -9.95
CA LEU A 37 -2.28 -16.66 -9.54
C LEU A 37 -1.05 -17.46 -9.09
N ARG A 38 0.06 -17.38 -9.82
CA ARG A 38 1.31 -18.05 -9.42
C ARG A 38 1.82 -17.51 -8.09
N ALA A 39 1.88 -16.17 -7.94
CA ALA A 39 2.31 -15.55 -6.69
C ALA A 39 1.38 -15.89 -5.51
N PHE A 40 0.05 -15.97 -5.74
CA PHE A 40 -0.90 -16.41 -4.72
C PHE A 40 -0.66 -17.86 -4.30
N ALA A 41 -0.30 -18.75 -5.23
CA ALA A 41 0.01 -20.15 -4.94
C ALA A 41 1.27 -20.29 -4.05
N GLU A 42 2.23 -19.36 -4.15
CA GLU A 42 3.44 -19.32 -3.32
C GLU A 42 3.19 -18.77 -1.89
N LEU A 43 2.01 -18.24 -1.59
CA LEU A 43 1.66 -17.82 -0.24
C LEU A 43 1.28 -19.04 0.61
N SER A 44 1.88 -19.17 1.78
CA SER A 44 1.44 -20.14 2.79
C SER A 44 0.04 -19.85 3.29
N SER A 45 -0.62 -20.84 3.90
CA SER A 45 -1.94 -20.64 4.52
C SER A 45 -1.94 -19.53 5.57
N PRO A 46 -0.94 -19.39 6.46
CA PRO A 46 -0.84 -18.25 7.36
C PRO A 46 -0.72 -16.91 6.63
N SER A 47 0.08 -16.81 5.56
CA SER A 47 0.23 -15.57 4.78
C SER A 47 -1.06 -15.19 4.05
N ARG A 48 -1.80 -16.17 3.51
CA ARG A 48 -3.13 -15.93 2.95
C ARG A 48 -4.11 -15.45 4.02
N TYR A 49 -4.11 -16.09 5.21
CA TYR A 49 -4.97 -15.68 6.31
C TYR A 49 -4.67 -14.26 6.79
N LYS A 50 -3.38 -13.90 6.95
CA LYS A 50 -2.95 -12.54 7.29
C LYS A 50 -3.45 -11.49 6.28
N ARG A 51 -3.59 -11.87 4.99
CA ARG A 51 -4.01 -10.95 3.92
C ARG A 51 -5.51 -10.86 3.73
N PHE A 52 -6.22 -11.97 3.85
CA PHE A 52 -7.64 -12.06 3.49
C PHE A 52 -8.56 -12.20 4.69
N PHE A 53 -8.02 -12.31 5.89
CA PHE A 53 -8.76 -12.56 7.15
C PHE A 53 -9.66 -13.81 7.09
N SER A 54 -9.34 -14.70 6.17
CA SER A 54 -10.10 -15.93 5.92
C SER A 54 -9.22 -17.03 5.33
N ALA A 55 -9.67 -18.27 5.43
CA ALA A 55 -9.02 -19.43 4.82
C ALA A 55 -9.23 -19.43 3.29
N LYS A 56 -8.50 -18.55 2.60
CA LYS A 56 -8.60 -18.42 1.15
C LYS A 56 -7.69 -19.40 0.44
N HIS A 57 -8.27 -20.26 -0.40
CA HIS A 57 -7.53 -21.32 -1.11
C HIS A 57 -7.23 -20.94 -2.57
N THR A 58 -8.13 -20.22 -3.22
CA THR A 58 -8.03 -19.84 -4.64
C THR A 58 -8.51 -18.40 -4.86
N LEU A 59 -8.16 -17.83 -5.99
CA LEU A 59 -8.75 -16.60 -6.53
C LEU A 59 -9.63 -16.97 -7.71
N ASN A 60 -10.89 -16.50 -7.69
CA ASN A 60 -11.80 -16.68 -8.81
C ASN A 60 -11.58 -15.60 -9.88
N GLU A 61 -12.23 -15.74 -11.05
CA GLU A 61 -12.04 -14.82 -12.18
C GLU A 61 -12.50 -13.38 -11.87
N GLU A 62 -13.53 -13.21 -11.07
CA GLU A 62 -14.02 -11.89 -10.64
C GLU A 62 -13.00 -11.19 -9.74
N GLU A 63 -12.41 -11.92 -8.80
CA GLU A 63 -11.34 -11.41 -7.93
C GLU A 63 -10.06 -11.09 -8.73
N LEU A 64 -9.70 -11.94 -9.71
CA LEU A 64 -8.57 -11.68 -10.58
C LEU A 64 -8.77 -10.39 -11.38
N ARG A 65 -9.97 -10.16 -11.92
CA ARG A 65 -10.31 -8.90 -12.58
C ARG A 65 -10.22 -7.74 -11.61
N TYR A 66 -10.85 -7.84 -10.45
CA TYR A 66 -10.79 -6.80 -9.42
C TYR A 66 -9.35 -6.46 -9.01
N PHE A 67 -8.49 -7.47 -8.88
CA PHE A 67 -7.11 -7.27 -8.46
C PHE A 67 -6.19 -6.75 -9.58
N THR A 68 -6.52 -6.92 -10.84
CA THR A 68 -5.64 -6.55 -11.97
C THR A 68 -6.18 -5.44 -12.86
N GLU A 69 -7.51 -5.26 -12.92
CA GLU A 69 -8.16 -4.25 -13.77
C GLU A 69 -8.49 -3.00 -12.93
N THR A 70 -7.44 -2.30 -12.48
CA THR A 70 -7.55 -1.09 -11.67
C THR A 70 -7.72 0.16 -12.52
N ASP A 71 -8.38 1.21 -12.00
CA ASP A 71 -8.54 2.49 -12.70
C ASP A 71 -7.25 3.32 -12.70
N GLY A 72 -6.32 3.02 -11.79
CA GLY A 72 -5.04 3.70 -11.63
C GLY A 72 -5.14 5.04 -10.90
N TRP A 73 -6.30 5.40 -10.37
CA TRP A 73 -6.54 6.65 -9.64
C TRP A 73 -7.10 6.40 -8.24
N ASP A 74 -8.32 5.90 -8.12
CA ASP A 74 -8.96 5.59 -6.84
C ASP A 74 -8.64 4.16 -6.39
N HIS A 75 -8.39 3.29 -7.34
CA HIS A 75 -7.91 1.93 -7.11
C HIS A 75 -6.65 1.70 -7.94
N PHE A 76 -5.51 1.56 -7.30
CA PHE A 76 -4.23 1.27 -7.94
C PHE A 76 -3.39 0.31 -7.10
N ALA A 77 -2.47 -0.38 -7.76
CA ALA A 77 -1.55 -1.28 -7.10
C ALA A 77 -0.19 -1.27 -7.79
N LEU A 78 0.87 -1.36 -6.98
CA LEU A 78 2.25 -1.58 -7.43
C LEU A 78 2.62 -3.03 -7.26
N ALA A 79 3.14 -3.64 -8.29
CA ALA A 79 3.68 -4.99 -8.28
C ALA A 79 5.21 -4.96 -8.36
N ALA A 80 5.86 -5.82 -7.59
CA ALA A 80 7.26 -6.16 -7.75
C ALA A 80 7.35 -7.47 -8.51
N VAL A 81 7.98 -7.45 -9.68
CA VAL A 81 8.20 -8.63 -10.53
C VAL A 81 9.69 -8.84 -10.76
N THR A 82 10.12 -10.10 -10.88
CA THR A 82 11.51 -10.39 -11.22
C THR A 82 11.83 -9.93 -12.64
N LEU A 83 13.10 -9.61 -12.88
CA LEU A 83 13.64 -9.38 -14.21
C LEU A 83 14.76 -10.40 -14.47
N ASN A 84 14.69 -11.05 -15.62
CA ASN A 84 15.80 -11.86 -16.10
C ASN A 84 16.91 -10.97 -16.71
N GLU A 85 18.04 -11.59 -17.12
CA GLU A 85 19.18 -10.90 -17.72
C GLU A 85 18.81 -10.11 -18.99
N ASN A 86 17.79 -10.57 -19.72
CA ASN A 86 17.28 -9.92 -20.93
C ASN A 86 16.26 -8.80 -20.59
N GLY A 87 16.00 -8.51 -19.33
CA GLY A 87 15.04 -7.52 -18.86
C GLY A 87 13.56 -7.93 -19.03
N GLN A 88 13.30 -9.22 -19.25
CA GLN A 88 11.94 -9.75 -19.33
C GLN A 88 11.37 -9.96 -17.92
N GLU A 89 10.11 -9.61 -17.75
CA GLU A 89 9.39 -9.81 -16.50
C GLU A 89 9.09 -11.29 -16.27
N GLY A 90 9.27 -11.73 -15.01
CA GLY A 90 9.04 -13.10 -14.58
C GLY A 90 7.98 -13.20 -13.48
N ASP A 91 8.35 -13.75 -12.34
CA ASP A 91 7.44 -14.03 -11.24
C ASP A 91 7.10 -12.80 -10.42
N GLY A 92 5.86 -12.76 -9.90
CA GLY A 92 5.42 -11.76 -8.95
C GLY A 92 5.99 -12.05 -7.55
N LEU A 93 6.66 -11.06 -6.96
CA LEU A 93 7.26 -11.18 -5.63
C LEU A 93 6.42 -10.55 -4.54
N GLY A 94 5.63 -9.55 -4.89
CA GLY A 94 4.77 -8.84 -3.95
C GLY A 94 3.94 -7.77 -4.64
N ILE A 95 2.95 -7.28 -3.90
CA ILE A 95 2.03 -6.24 -4.35
C ILE A 95 1.66 -5.33 -3.18
N ALA A 96 1.64 -4.03 -3.42
CA ALA A 96 1.01 -3.06 -2.54
C ALA A 96 -0.18 -2.42 -3.27
N ARG A 97 -1.33 -2.37 -2.62
CA ARG A 97 -2.60 -1.89 -3.17
C ARG A 97 -3.12 -0.73 -2.35
N CYS A 98 -3.69 0.25 -3.02
CA CYS A 98 -4.34 1.39 -2.44
C CYS A 98 -5.75 1.52 -3.01
N ILE A 99 -6.74 1.69 -2.13
CA ILE A 99 -8.15 1.87 -2.49
C ILE A 99 -8.67 3.07 -1.72
N ARG A 100 -9.04 4.12 -2.44
CA ARG A 100 -9.60 5.35 -1.86
C ARG A 100 -10.98 5.09 -1.29
N PHE A 101 -11.29 5.68 -0.14
CA PHE A 101 -12.66 5.63 0.39
C PHE A 101 -13.56 6.57 -0.40
N ALA A 102 -14.77 6.09 -0.72
CA ALA A 102 -15.73 6.87 -1.51
C ALA A 102 -16.32 8.05 -0.72
N ASP A 103 -16.43 7.89 0.60
CA ASP A 103 -16.96 8.88 1.55
C ASP A 103 -15.87 9.79 2.13
N ASP A 104 -14.60 9.45 1.94
CA ASP A 104 -13.46 10.25 2.38
C ASP A 104 -12.34 10.24 1.31
N PRO A 105 -12.42 11.10 0.30
CA PRO A 105 -11.47 11.08 -0.83
C PRO A 105 -10.02 11.40 -0.47
N GLU A 106 -9.77 11.93 0.72
CA GLU A 106 -8.42 12.20 1.22
C GLU A 106 -7.81 11.00 1.98
N CYS A 107 -8.59 9.92 2.18
CA CYS A 107 -8.17 8.72 2.87
C CYS A 107 -8.26 7.50 1.95
N ALA A 108 -7.32 6.55 2.12
CA ALA A 108 -7.33 5.30 1.38
C ALA A 108 -6.92 4.12 2.26
N GLU A 109 -7.51 2.96 1.99
CA GLU A 109 -7.06 1.69 2.54
C GLU A 109 -5.83 1.17 1.79
N VAL A 110 -4.86 0.64 2.53
CA VAL A 110 -3.64 0.05 1.97
C VAL A 110 -3.45 -1.37 2.46
N ALA A 111 -3.11 -2.25 1.52
CA ALA A 111 -2.73 -3.63 1.80
C ALA A 111 -1.44 -3.99 1.08
N VAL A 112 -0.53 -4.66 1.78
CA VAL A 112 0.74 -5.15 1.25
C VAL A 112 0.80 -6.67 1.39
N THR A 113 1.24 -7.35 0.33
CA THR A 113 1.44 -8.79 0.33
C THR A 113 2.77 -9.10 -0.35
N VAL A 114 3.56 -9.96 0.26
CA VAL A 114 4.86 -10.43 -0.27
C VAL A 114 4.87 -11.95 -0.15
N ILE A 115 5.29 -12.65 -1.20
CA ILE A 115 5.44 -14.11 -1.17
C ILE A 115 6.42 -14.53 -0.07
N ASP A 116 6.19 -15.69 0.55
CA ASP A 116 6.88 -16.07 1.79
C ASP A 116 8.40 -16.05 1.66
N ARG A 117 8.96 -16.59 0.55
CA ARG A 117 10.41 -16.61 0.31
C ARG A 117 11.06 -15.23 0.18
N MET A 118 10.28 -14.18 -0.02
CA MET A 118 10.75 -12.80 -0.20
C MET A 118 10.43 -11.90 0.99
N GLN A 119 9.76 -12.40 2.01
CA GLN A 119 9.54 -11.67 3.25
C GLN A 119 10.87 -11.40 3.98
N GLY A 120 10.95 -10.29 4.69
CA GLY A 120 12.18 -9.86 5.36
C GLY A 120 13.29 -9.32 4.45
N LYS A 121 13.14 -9.40 3.11
CA LYS A 121 14.15 -8.96 2.13
C LYS A 121 13.93 -7.53 1.58
N GLY A 122 13.07 -6.74 2.20
CA GLY A 122 12.85 -5.33 1.85
C GLY A 122 11.78 -5.09 0.79
N VAL A 123 11.24 -6.13 0.11
CA VAL A 123 10.22 -5.99 -0.94
C VAL A 123 9.00 -5.19 -0.48
N GLY A 124 8.43 -5.57 0.67
CA GLY A 124 7.24 -4.91 1.22
C GLY A 124 7.48 -3.44 1.54
N ARG A 125 8.67 -3.12 2.06
CA ARG A 125 9.09 -1.76 2.35
C ARG A 125 9.18 -0.92 1.07
N THR A 126 9.87 -1.42 0.06
CA THR A 126 10.04 -0.71 -1.21
C THR A 126 8.70 -0.48 -1.90
N LEU A 127 7.83 -1.50 -1.92
CA LEU A 127 6.47 -1.37 -2.45
C LEU A 127 5.67 -0.30 -1.72
N LEU A 128 5.70 -0.28 -0.40
CA LEU A 128 4.95 0.67 0.41
C LEU A 128 5.47 2.10 0.23
N GLU A 129 6.78 2.31 0.19
CA GLU A 129 7.40 3.62 -0.06
C GLU A 129 6.96 4.20 -1.41
N ARG A 130 6.92 3.39 -2.47
CA ARG A 130 6.46 3.82 -3.80
C ARG A 130 4.95 4.03 -3.87
N LEU A 131 4.19 3.19 -3.15
CA LEU A 131 2.74 3.37 -3.05
C LEU A 131 2.38 4.69 -2.37
N ILE A 132 3.11 5.08 -1.33
CA ILE A 132 2.95 6.37 -0.66
C ILE A 132 3.18 7.53 -1.65
N THR A 133 4.24 7.46 -2.44
CA THR A 133 4.50 8.46 -3.49
C THR A 133 3.32 8.55 -4.46
N ALA A 134 2.83 7.39 -4.94
CA ALA A 134 1.68 7.34 -5.84
C ALA A 134 0.39 7.88 -5.20
N ALA A 135 0.19 7.65 -3.90
CA ALA A 135 -0.96 8.15 -3.14
C ALA A 135 -0.92 9.69 -3.01
N ILE A 136 0.24 10.25 -2.66
CA ILE A 136 0.44 11.71 -2.59
C ILE A 136 0.17 12.37 -3.95
N GLU A 137 0.67 11.80 -5.04
CA GLU A 137 0.42 12.30 -6.39
C GLU A 137 -1.07 12.38 -6.73
N ARG A 138 -1.86 11.47 -6.18
CA ARG A 138 -3.31 11.37 -6.35
C ARG A 138 -4.11 12.18 -5.32
N GLY A 139 -3.44 12.96 -4.46
CA GLY A 139 -4.08 13.82 -3.48
C GLY A 139 -4.60 13.09 -2.24
N ILE A 140 -4.17 11.85 -2.00
CA ILE A 140 -4.47 11.14 -0.76
C ILE A 140 -3.58 11.73 0.34
N LYS A 141 -4.16 12.00 1.50
CA LYS A 141 -3.48 12.60 2.65
C LYS A 141 -3.31 11.65 3.82
N ARG A 142 -4.17 10.62 3.89
CA ARG A 142 -4.18 9.62 4.98
C ARG A 142 -4.23 8.22 4.43
N LEU A 143 -3.54 7.29 5.10
CA LEU A 143 -3.65 5.87 4.79
C LEU A 143 -4.13 5.11 6.02
N ARG A 144 -5.01 4.14 5.78
CA ARG A 144 -5.49 3.19 6.77
C ARG A 144 -5.00 1.81 6.42
N PHE A 145 -4.47 1.12 7.42
CA PHE A 145 -4.00 -0.25 7.32
C PHE A 145 -4.79 -1.10 8.30
N GLU A 146 -5.32 -2.22 7.83
CA GLU A 146 -5.91 -3.22 8.70
C GLU A 146 -5.04 -4.48 8.69
N CYS A 147 -4.71 -4.98 9.85
CA CYS A 147 -3.94 -6.20 10.01
C CYS A 147 -4.35 -6.96 11.28
N LEU A 148 -4.06 -8.26 11.30
CA LEU A 148 -4.27 -9.06 12.49
C LEU A 148 -3.36 -8.58 13.63
N ALA A 149 -3.84 -8.61 14.87
CA ALA A 149 -3.11 -8.15 16.05
C ALA A 149 -1.76 -8.88 16.23
N HIS A 150 -1.69 -10.15 15.82
CA HIS A 150 -0.45 -10.93 15.85
C HIS A 150 0.47 -10.73 14.62
N ASN A 151 0.05 -9.95 13.61
CA ASN A 151 0.87 -9.65 12.43
C ASN A 151 1.86 -8.51 12.72
N GLN A 152 2.85 -8.80 13.54
CA GLN A 152 3.86 -7.83 13.97
C GLN A 152 4.70 -7.31 12.79
N GLU A 153 4.92 -8.16 11.75
CA GLU A 153 5.69 -7.77 10.57
C GLU A 153 5.02 -6.60 9.85
N MET A 154 3.69 -6.69 9.63
CA MET A 154 2.95 -5.60 8.98
C MET A 154 2.89 -4.35 9.86
N GLN A 155 2.64 -4.49 11.16
CA GLN A 155 2.64 -3.37 12.08
C GLN A 155 4.01 -2.67 12.13
N ASN A 156 5.10 -3.42 12.17
CA ASN A 156 6.46 -2.88 12.15
C ASN A 156 6.77 -2.22 10.81
N LEU A 157 6.34 -2.80 9.68
CA LEU A 157 6.49 -2.20 8.37
C LEU A 157 5.83 -0.81 8.34
N VAL A 158 4.57 -0.71 8.76
CA VAL A 158 3.82 0.56 8.79
C VAL A 158 4.51 1.57 9.71
N ARG A 159 4.87 1.19 10.94
CA ARG A 159 5.55 2.09 11.88
C ARG A 159 6.91 2.58 11.39
N ASN A 160 7.62 1.76 10.62
CA ASN A 160 8.95 2.11 10.10
C ASN A 160 8.90 2.97 8.84
N VAL A 161 7.81 2.91 8.07
CA VAL A 161 7.68 3.60 6.78
C VAL A 161 6.74 4.80 6.88
N CYS A 162 5.69 4.72 7.70
CA CYS A 162 4.63 5.73 7.77
C CYS A 162 4.69 6.55 9.06
N HIS A 163 4.15 7.76 9.00
CA HIS A 163 3.87 8.57 10.19
C HIS A 163 2.52 8.13 10.77
N VAL A 164 2.56 7.31 11.82
CA VAL A 164 1.37 6.80 12.50
C VAL A 164 0.77 7.90 13.38
N VAL A 165 -0.52 8.20 13.17
CA VAL A 165 -1.27 9.20 13.95
C VAL A 165 -2.31 8.55 14.86
N GLY A 166 -2.69 7.30 14.62
CA GLY A 166 -3.63 6.55 15.44
C GLY A 166 -3.48 5.05 15.26
N SER A 167 -3.85 4.31 16.30
CA SER A 167 -3.94 2.84 16.23
C SER A 167 -5.06 2.39 17.15
N GLN A 168 -5.96 1.57 16.60
CA GLN A 168 -7.10 1.00 17.31
C GLN A 168 -7.07 -0.51 17.18
N SER A 169 -7.41 -1.21 18.26
CA SER A 169 -7.55 -2.67 18.24
C SER A 169 -8.99 -3.04 18.53
N ASP A 170 -9.59 -3.83 17.66
CA ASP A 170 -10.90 -4.43 17.84
C ASP A 170 -10.74 -5.96 17.81
N GLY A 171 -10.47 -6.52 18.99
CA GLY A 171 -10.22 -7.94 19.15
C GLY A 171 -9.00 -8.43 18.36
N GLU A 172 -9.24 -9.15 17.27
CA GLU A 172 -8.19 -9.77 16.45
C GLU A 172 -7.60 -8.82 15.39
N VAL A 173 -8.24 -7.68 15.13
CA VAL A 173 -7.82 -6.73 14.08
C VAL A 173 -7.27 -5.46 14.69
N VAL A 174 -6.18 -4.99 14.15
CA VAL A 174 -5.59 -3.67 14.44
C VAL A 174 -5.72 -2.79 13.21
N THR A 175 -6.36 -1.64 13.40
CA THR A 175 -6.42 -0.57 12.41
C THR A 175 -5.35 0.46 12.76
N VAL A 176 -4.49 0.78 11.81
CA VAL A 176 -3.45 1.80 11.95
C VAL A 176 -3.73 2.93 10.98
N GLU A 177 -3.83 4.15 11.50
CA GLU A 177 -4.01 5.37 10.69
C GLU A 177 -2.70 6.14 10.59
N THR A 178 -2.42 6.65 9.39
CA THR A 178 -1.18 7.38 9.10
C THR A 178 -1.48 8.64 8.34
N GLN A 179 -0.65 9.67 8.55
CA GLN A 179 -0.70 10.93 7.83
C GLN A 179 0.40 10.96 6.79
N LEU A 180 0.07 11.35 5.56
CA LEU A 180 1.04 11.57 4.49
C LEU A 180 1.51 13.03 4.47
N PRO A 181 2.75 13.32 4.02
CA PRO A 181 3.21 14.68 3.83
C PRO A 181 2.42 15.37 2.71
N GLU A 182 2.19 16.68 2.85
CA GLU A 182 1.39 17.46 1.88
C GLU A 182 2.02 17.57 0.49
N GLN A 183 3.34 17.45 0.40
CA GLN A 183 4.08 17.56 -0.86
C GLN A 183 5.17 16.49 -0.94
N ILE A 184 5.39 15.99 -2.14
CA ILE A 184 6.59 15.22 -2.45
C ILE A 184 7.73 16.25 -2.47
N PRO A 185 8.78 16.11 -1.62
CA PRO A 185 9.88 17.05 -1.63
C PRO A 185 10.54 17.10 -3.01
N GLU A 186 10.96 18.28 -3.44
CA GLU A 186 11.60 18.49 -4.77
C GLU A 186 12.83 17.62 -4.99
N SER A 187 13.54 17.23 -3.91
CA SER A 187 14.65 16.28 -3.96
C SER A 187 14.23 14.85 -4.37
N ALA A 188 12.94 14.50 -4.28
CA ALA A 188 12.40 13.24 -4.76
C ALA A 188 12.09 13.25 -6.28
N ALA A 189 12.19 14.38 -6.95
CA ALA A 189 12.04 14.51 -8.40
C ALA A 189 13.29 14.06 -9.19
N ALA A 190 14.44 13.82 -8.52
CA ALA A 190 15.57 13.13 -9.12
C ALA A 190 15.19 11.64 -9.38
N PRO A 191 15.77 11.00 -10.41
CA PRO A 191 15.46 9.61 -10.73
C PRO A 191 15.57 8.76 -9.46
N LEU A 192 14.45 8.12 -9.08
CA LEU A 192 14.22 7.40 -7.82
C LEU A 192 15.27 6.29 -7.55
N SER A 193 16.08 5.94 -8.54
CA SER A 193 17.18 4.98 -8.45
C SER A 193 18.37 5.42 -7.57
N GLN A 194 18.44 6.68 -7.14
CA GLN A 194 19.64 7.21 -6.46
C GLN A 194 19.43 7.82 -5.08
N GLN A 195 18.18 7.93 -4.58
CA GLN A 195 17.96 8.46 -3.24
C GLN A 195 17.01 7.56 -2.42
N PRO A 196 17.42 7.06 -1.26
CA PRO A 196 16.49 6.41 -0.37
C PRO A 196 15.56 7.49 0.21
N LEU A 197 14.26 7.45 -0.16
CA LEU A 197 13.16 8.22 0.47
C LEU A 197 13.20 8.12 2.01
N PHE A 198 13.85 7.10 2.50
CA PHE A 198 14.12 6.81 3.89
C PHE A 198 14.82 7.93 4.68
N ASN A 199 15.80 8.62 4.09
CA ASN A 199 16.48 9.72 4.80
C ASN A 199 15.57 10.94 4.95
N LEU A 200 14.73 11.16 3.95
CA LEU A 200 13.74 12.25 3.96
C LEU A 200 12.65 12.01 5.01
N TYR A 201 12.13 10.79 5.07
CA TYR A 201 11.11 10.39 6.04
C TYR A 201 11.62 10.41 7.49
N LYS A 202 12.89 10.06 7.72
CA LYS A 202 13.53 10.19 9.06
C LYS A 202 13.63 11.66 9.48
N VAL A 203 13.95 12.56 8.55
CA VAL A 203 14.01 14.01 8.83
C VAL A 203 12.61 14.53 9.15
N PHE A 204 11.58 14.17 8.36
CA PHE A 204 10.20 14.57 8.65
C PHE A 204 9.65 13.97 9.95
N ARG A 205 9.99 12.71 10.26
CA ARG A 205 9.65 12.09 11.53
C ARG A 205 10.25 12.84 12.73
N ALA A 206 11.50 13.27 12.62
CA ALA A 206 12.16 14.04 13.68
C ALA A 206 11.49 15.40 13.89
N ILE A 207 11.09 16.10 12.81
CA ILE A 207 10.40 17.40 12.88
C ILE A 207 8.97 17.24 13.41
N ALA A 208 8.23 16.23 12.93
CA ALA A 208 6.84 15.99 13.35
C ALA A 208 6.75 15.59 14.83
N ILE A 209 7.67 14.79 15.35
CA ILE A 209 7.70 14.40 16.77
C ILE A 209 7.87 15.64 17.67
N GLN A 210 8.73 16.59 17.30
CA GLN A 210 8.90 17.83 18.05
C GLN A 210 7.64 18.71 18.05
N THR A 211 6.83 18.68 16.99
CA THR A 211 5.61 19.49 16.88
C THR A 211 4.43 18.85 17.63
N ILE A 212 4.35 17.53 17.69
CA ILE A 212 3.25 16.77 18.33
C ILE A 212 3.37 16.80 19.85
N ASP A 213 4.57 16.74 20.43
CA ASP A 213 4.78 16.86 21.88
C ASP A 213 4.29 18.22 22.40
N LEU A 214 4.33 19.28 21.57
CA LEU A 214 3.82 20.60 21.94
C LEU A 214 2.27 20.67 21.85
N GLN A 215 1.63 19.93 20.93
CA GLN A 215 0.18 19.95 20.73
C GLN A 215 -0.59 18.97 21.62
N MET A 216 -0.01 17.83 21.98
CA MET A 216 -0.66 16.86 22.89
C MET A 216 -0.77 17.38 24.33
N SER A 217 0.05 18.34 24.73
CA SER A 217 -0.08 19.00 26.03
C SER A 217 -1.29 19.95 26.13
N LEU A 218 -1.85 20.38 24.98
CA LEU A 218 -2.91 21.39 24.93
C LEU A 218 -4.33 20.84 24.67
N ASN A 219 -4.51 19.57 24.26
CA ASN A 219 -5.83 19.15 23.77
C ASN A 219 -6.33 17.78 24.25
N ARG A 220 -6.31 17.54 25.58
CA ARG A 220 -6.92 16.34 26.18
C ARG A 220 -8.46 16.31 26.20
N ASN A 221 -9.15 17.36 25.78
CA ASN A 221 -10.58 17.49 25.99
C ASN A 221 -11.50 17.43 24.76
N THR A 222 -10.99 17.25 23.54
CA THR A 222 -11.84 17.33 22.32
C THR A 222 -11.99 16.02 21.53
N MET A 223 -11.40 14.92 21.94
CA MET A 223 -11.37 13.67 21.15
C MET A 223 -12.47 12.65 21.45
N LYS A 224 -13.59 13.06 22.06
CA LYS A 224 -14.70 12.09 22.36
C LYS A 224 -15.78 11.96 21.28
N HIS A 225 -15.72 12.65 20.15
CA HIS A 225 -16.86 12.70 19.21
C HIS A 225 -16.62 12.26 17.76
N ALA A 226 -15.46 11.73 17.36
CA ALA A 226 -15.17 11.46 15.96
C ALA A 226 -15.03 9.96 15.56
N LEU A 227 -15.42 9.02 16.42
CA LEU A 227 -15.25 7.58 16.13
C LEU A 227 -16.59 6.86 16.15
N LYS A 228 -17.30 6.93 15.05
CA LYS A 228 -18.51 6.14 14.87
C LYS A 228 -18.62 5.59 13.46
N TYR A 229 -17.76 4.61 13.09
CA TYR A 229 -18.08 3.65 12.00
C TYR A 229 -16.99 2.56 11.98
N PRO A 230 -17.31 1.31 12.40
CA PRO A 230 -16.45 0.15 12.16
C PRO A 230 -16.76 -0.43 10.78
N LEU A 231 -15.79 -0.45 9.88
CA LEU A 231 -15.85 -1.27 8.68
C LEU A 231 -15.41 -2.69 9.07
N SER A 232 -16.35 -3.62 9.09
CA SER A 232 -16.06 -5.04 9.32
C SER A 232 -15.54 -5.69 8.02
N SER A 233 -14.84 -6.81 8.16
CA SER A 233 -14.40 -7.67 7.03
C SER A 233 -15.50 -8.01 6.01
N THR A 234 -16.77 -7.81 6.39
CA THR A 234 -17.97 -7.92 5.54
C THR A 234 -18.06 -6.77 4.52
N ASP A 235 -17.44 -5.63 4.78
CA ASP A 235 -17.50 -4.46 3.88
C ASP A 235 -16.52 -4.58 2.71
N LEU A 236 -15.42 -5.30 2.89
CA LEU A 236 -14.51 -5.65 1.79
C LEU A 236 -15.23 -6.52 0.73
N LEU A 237 -16.05 -7.46 1.19
CA LEU A 237 -16.89 -8.29 0.30
C LEU A 237 -18.03 -7.50 -0.35
N ARG A 238 -18.51 -6.41 0.27
CA ARG A 238 -19.51 -5.51 -0.32
C ARG A 238 -18.91 -4.57 -1.35
N GLN A 239 -17.65 -4.15 -1.21
CA GLN A 239 -16.94 -3.34 -2.21
C GLN A 239 -16.65 -4.16 -3.49
N ILE A 240 -16.39 -5.47 -3.36
CA ILE A 240 -16.24 -6.39 -4.52
C ILE A 240 -17.52 -6.46 -5.36
N LYS A 241 -18.69 -6.22 -4.76
CA LYS A 241 -20.01 -6.28 -5.42
C LYS A 241 -20.47 -4.95 -6.08
N ARG A 242 -19.67 -3.87 -6.01
CA ARG A 242 -20.03 -2.61 -6.69
C ARG A 242 -19.60 -2.65 -8.16
N PRO A 243 -20.49 -2.35 -9.09
CA PRO A 243 -20.14 -2.22 -10.51
C PRO A 243 -19.16 -1.05 -10.68
N LEU A 244 -18.18 -1.21 -11.59
CA LEU A 244 -17.25 -0.15 -11.98
C LEU A 244 -18.04 1.07 -12.48
N PRO A 245 -17.64 2.30 -12.12
CA PRO A 245 -18.29 3.49 -12.64
C PRO A 245 -18.16 3.52 -14.17
N THR A 246 -19.28 3.59 -14.85
CA THR A 246 -19.34 3.81 -16.30
C THR A 246 -18.77 5.20 -16.61
N LYS A 247 -17.79 5.28 -17.54
CA LYS A 247 -17.25 6.54 -18.03
C LYS A 247 -18.35 7.47 -18.50
N PRO A 248 -18.35 8.76 -18.14
CA PRO A 248 -19.14 9.74 -18.85
C PRO A 248 -18.59 9.87 -20.29
N ARG A 249 -19.53 9.97 -21.24
CA ARG A 249 -19.26 10.23 -22.67
C ARG A 249 -18.64 11.62 -22.86
#